data_4dba91d0e936a4869665dd3f0f232175
#
_entry.id   4dba91d0e936a4869665dd3f0f232175
#
_cell.length_a   1.000
_cell.length_b   1.000
_cell.length_c   1.000
_cell.angle_alpha   90.00
_cell.angle_beta   90.00
_cell.angle_gamma   90.00
#
_symmetry.space_group_name_H-M   'P 1'
#
loop_
_entity.id
_entity.type
_entity.pdbx_description
1 polymer ?
#
loop_
_entity_poly.entity_id
_entity_poly.type
_entity_poly.pdbx_seq_one_letter_code
_entity_poly.pdbx_strand_id
1 'polypeptide(L)'
;MASATPGWIRTCGIAIAALAALLPREGHAGQYEYFATEHAEVRPAAHQGGLLLLGGGDWPDEAMPWFAEHAGRGHIVMIGASGDAEDHAELAAALGEVASLETLVLHDRASSSDARVLAILARADGIFIHGGDQANYVRFWKGTPVADLIERRFREGCPVGGTSAGLAILGEWAYGSMDGGSLTSAEGLHDPLGPGVTLVGDFLHLAPLKGVITDSHFAPRGRLGRLMVFVARLAAEGHPVTGLGIDEEAGVLVGSDGVGRVVSRNGGGATIVPPPATAVVAAGREFAARGFVLTRITTGGSLALSPLRALSQATTTVVDVRRGAAPPVWP
;
A
#
# COMPACT_ATOMS: atom_id res chain seq x y z
N MET A 1 61.59 -47.54 12.05
CA MET A 1 60.40 -47.53 12.92
C MET A 1 59.66 -46.25 12.68
N ALA A 2 58.65 -46.33 11.87
CA ALA A 2 57.82 -45.17 11.45
C ALA A 2 56.43 -45.30 12.07
N SER A 3 55.98 -44.32 12.82
CA SER A 3 54.65 -44.29 13.40
C SER A 3 53.79 -43.37 12.56
N ALA A 4 52.72 -43.87 11.96
CA ALA A 4 51.72 -43.18 11.21
C ALA A 4 50.67 -42.56 12.15
N THR A 5 50.34 -41.27 11.94
CA THR A 5 49.23 -40.58 12.56
C THR A 5 47.99 -40.68 11.65
N PRO A 6 46.77 -40.92 12.18
CA PRO A 6 45.57 -40.98 11.34
C PRO A 6 44.99 -39.60 11.07
N GLY A 7 44.67 -39.37 9.79
CA GLY A 7 44.02 -38.16 9.30
C GLY A 7 42.53 -38.06 9.75
N TRP A 8 42.14 -36.88 10.17
CA TRP A 8 40.75 -36.51 10.47
C TRP A 8 39.98 -36.24 9.18
N ILE A 9 39.03 -37.08 8.86
CA ILE A 9 38.07 -36.87 7.80
C ILE A 9 37.06 -35.83 8.30
N ARG A 10 37.13 -34.60 7.78
CA ARG A 10 36.07 -33.64 7.96
C ARG A 10 34.93 -33.99 6.96
N THR A 11 33.84 -34.51 7.47
CA THR A 11 32.58 -34.63 6.73
C THR A 11 31.99 -33.22 6.56
N CYS A 12 32.10 -32.68 5.35
CA CYS A 12 31.30 -31.54 4.92
C CYS A 12 29.84 -32.01 4.84
N GLY A 13 29.04 -31.61 5.81
CA GLY A 13 27.59 -31.69 5.70
C GLY A 13 27.11 -30.70 4.61
N ILE A 14 26.68 -31.24 3.47
CA ILE A 14 25.97 -30.46 2.44
C ILE A 14 24.56 -30.25 3.02
N ALA A 15 24.29 -29.02 3.46
CA ALA A 15 22.92 -28.58 3.71
C ALA A 15 22.19 -28.56 2.35
N ILE A 16 21.36 -29.56 2.12
CA ILE A 16 20.42 -29.56 1.00
C ILE A 16 19.33 -28.54 1.38
N ALA A 17 19.48 -27.31 0.88
CA ALA A 17 18.37 -26.38 0.84
C ALA A 17 17.28 -27.04 -0.03
N ALA A 18 16.16 -27.38 0.58
CA ALA A 18 15.01 -27.86 -0.13
C ALA A 18 14.50 -26.69 -1.01
N LEU A 19 14.89 -26.72 -2.28
CA LEU A 19 14.31 -25.86 -3.30
C LEU A 19 12.86 -26.33 -3.47
N ALA A 20 11.92 -25.63 -2.82
CA ALA A 20 10.51 -25.91 -3.03
C ALA A 20 10.21 -25.70 -4.52
N ALA A 21 9.81 -26.76 -5.20
CA ALA A 21 9.50 -26.73 -6.60
C ALA A 21 8.33 -25.77 -6.83
N LEU A 22 8.60 -24.66 -7.50
CA LEU A 22 7.61 -23.79 -8.11
C LEU A 22 6.93 -24.58 -9.26
N LEU A 23 5.95 -25.40 -8.93
CA LEU A 23 5.09 -26.00 -9.94
C LEU A 23 3.90 -25.04 -10.13
N PRO A 24 3.73 -24.46 -11.32
CA PRO A 24 2.47 -23.82 -11.67
C PRO A 24 1.38 -24.89 -11.61
N ARG A 25 0.52 -24.78 -10.61
CA ARG A 25 -0.65 -25.64 -10.50
C ARG A 25 -1.75 -25.05 -11.36
N GLU A 26 -2.25 -25.84 -12.29
CA GLU A 26 -3.28 -25.52 -13.27
C GLU A 26 -4.53 -24.91 -12.62
N GLY A 27 -4.55 -23.56 -12.54
CA GLY A 27 -5.76 -22.77 -12.53
C GLY A 27 -6.05 -22.42 -13.99
N HIS A 28 -7.26 -22.11 -14.37
CA HIS A 28 -7.65 -21.82 -15.75
C HIS A 28 -6.64 -20.89 -16.41
N ALA A 29 -5.87 -21.41 -17.35
CA ALA A 29 -4.81 -20.69 -18.03
C ALA A 29 -5.39 -19.40 -18.62
N GLY A 30 -4.97 -18.22 -18.09
CA GLY A 30 -5.32 -16.93 -18.63
C GLY A 30 -6.01 -15.94 -17.67
N GLN A 31 -6.48 -16.34 -16.48
CA GLN A 31 -7.20 -15.44 -15.57
C GLN A 31 -6.34 -14.92 -14.42
N TYR A 32 -5.49 -15.72 -13.81
CA TYR A 32 -4.58 -15.30 -12.73
C TYR A 32 -3.34 -16.19 -12.64
N GLU A 33 -2.26 -15.64 -12.11
CA GLU A 33 -1.07 -16.40 -11.70
C GLU A 33 -1.09 -16.67 -10.22
N TYR A 34 -0.42 -17.76 -9.80
CA TYR A 34 -0.38 -18.19 -8.41
C TYR A 34 1.02 -18.73 -8.06
N PHE A 35 1.58 -18.18 -6.98
CA PHE A 35 2.83 -18.64 -6.38
C PHE A 35 2.59 -18.96 -4.91
N ALA A 36 3.35 -19.89 -4.33
CA ALA A 36 3.22 -20.25 -2.93
C ALA A 36 4.55 -20.71 -2.33
N THR A 37 4.77 -20.30 -1.09
CA THR A 37 5.84 -20.79 -0.20
C THR A 37 5.20 -21.18 1.14
N GLU A 38 5.53 -22.36 1.66
CA GLU A 38 4.99 -22.88 2.91
C GLU A 38 6.10 -23.28 3.88
N HIS A 39 5.90 -23.01 5.17
CA HIS A 39 6.77 -23.43 6.27
C HIS A 39 5.93 -24.21 7.30
N ALA A 40 5.84 -25.52 7.13
CA ALA A 40 4.97 -26.41 7.93
C ALA A 40 5.31 -26.43 9.43
N GLU A 41 6.49 -25.95 9.81
CA GLU A 41 6.96 -25.89 11.21
C GLU A 41 6.40 -24.67 11.95
N VAL A 42 6.04 -23.59 11.22
CA VAL A 42 5.51 -22.36 11.82
C VAL A 42 4.10 -22.62 12.36
N ARG A 43 3.86 -22.20 13.60
CA ARG A 43 2.54 -22.27 14.22
C ARG A 43 1.96 -20.85 14.30
N PRO A 44 0.89 -20.55 13.53
CA PRO A 44 0.26 -19.24 13.57
C PRO A 44 -0.25 -18.88 14.97
N ALA A 45 -0.04 -17.63 15.35
CA ALA A 45 -0.73 -17.02 16.49
C ALA A 45 -1.99 -16.26 15.99
N ALA A 46 -2.79 -15.75 16.91
CA ALA A 46 -3.89 -14.88 16.54
C ALA A 46 -3.35 -13.58 15.90
N HIS A 47 -3.95 -13.16 14.79
CA HIS A 47 -3.63 -11.88 14.18
C HIS A 47 -4.09 -10.71 15.06
N GLN A 48 -3.37 -9.57 14.98
CA GLN A 48 -3.58 -8.42 15.86
C GLN A 48 -4.26 -7.25 15.15
N GLY A 49 -4.52 -7.39 13.85
CA GLY A 49 -5.08 -6.32 13.01
C GLY A 49 -4.08 -5.23 12.69
N GLY A 50 -4.56 -4.18 12.05
CA GLY A 50 -3.76 -3.02 11.70
C GLY A 50 -3.63 -2.78 10.20
N LEU A 51 -2.94 -1.69 9.83
CA LEU A 51 -2.68 -1.32 8.45
C LEU A 51 -1.19 -1.10 8.22
N LEU A 52 -0.65 -1.61 7.12
CA LEU A 52 0.69 -1.31 6.63
C LEU A 52 0.58 -0.44 5.38
N LEU A 53 0.92 0.85 5.51
CA LEU A 53 0.79 1.84 4.45
C LEU A 53 2.18 2.20 3.92
N LEU A 54 2.57 1.72 2.72
CA LEU A 54 3.91 1.90 2.17
C LEU A 54 3.89 2.78 0.92
N GLY A 55 4.79 3.76 0.87
CA GLY A 55 4.84 4.73 -0.22
C GLY A 55 5.42 4.21 -1.54
N GLY A 56 5.99 3.02 -1.56
CA GLY A 56 6.66 2.42 -2.73
C GLY A 56 8.18 2.57 -2.67
N GLY A 57 8.88 1.96 -3.61
CA GLY A 57 10.32 1.74 -3.53
C GLY A 57 10.65 0.62 -2.54
N ASP A 58 11.91 0.56 -2.09
CA ASP A 58 12.33 -0.44 -1.11
C ASP A 58 11.58 -0.25 0.21
N TRP A 59 11.28 -1.35 0.89
CA TRP A 59 10.53 -1.29 2.13
C TRP A 59 11.42 -0.93 3.31
N PRO A 60 10.95 -0.12 4.29
CA PRO A 60 11.63 0.04 5.57
C PRO A 60 11.84 -1.31 6.26
N ASP A 61 13.03 -1.51 6.82
CA ASP A 61 13.44 -2.81 7.40
C ASP A 61 12.48 -3.36 8.46
N GLU A 62 11.77 -2.48 9.15
CA GLU A 62 10.77 -2.84 10.17
C GLU A 62 9.41 -3.23 9.58
N ALA A 63 9.11 -2.86 8.33
CA ALA A 63 7.76 -2.92 7.77
C ALA A 63 7.21 -4.35 7.65
N MET A 64 7.95 -5.22 6.96
CA MET A 64 7.50 -6.59 6.71
C MET A 64 7.57 -7.48 7.94
N PRO A 65 8.61 -7.42 8.80
CA PRO A 65 8.58 -8.10 10.10
C PRO A 65 7.39 -7.69 10.98
N TRP A 66 7.07 -6.39 11.03
CA TRP A 66 5.90 -5.89 11.74
C TRP A 66 4.59 -6.48 11.17
N PHE A 67 4.47 -6.50 9.84
CA PHE A 67 3.27 -7.05 9.18
C PHE A 67 3.11 -8.55 9.44
N ALA A 68 4.21 -9.32 9.33
CA ALA A 68 4.21 -10.74 9.65
C ALA A 68 3.78 -11.01 11.10
N GLU A 69 4.25 -10.18 12.03
CA GLU A 69 3.90 -10.29 13.45
C GLU A 69 2.42 -10.00 13.70
N HIS A 70 1.87 -8.95 13.06
CA HIS A 70 0.45 -8.60 13.16
C HIS A 70 -0.46 -9.61 12.47
N ALA A 71 0.03 -10.33 11.47
CA ALA A 71 -0.62 -11.49 10.85
C ALA A 71 -0.43 -12.79 11.68
N GLY A 72 0.11 -12.70 12.90
CA GLY A 72 0.38 -13.88 13.74
C GLY A 72 1.38 -14.86 13.13
N ARG A 73 2.22 -14.42 12.18
CA ARG A 73 3.10 -15.27 11.36
C ARG A 73 2.34 -16.40 10.66
N GLY A 74 1.08 -16.14 10.34
CA GLY A 74 0.13 -17.08 9.74
C GLY A 74 0.23 -17.17 8.23
N HIS A 75 -0.94 -17.33 7.60
CA HIS A 75 -1.09 -17.40 6.14
C HIS A 75 -1.19 -16.00 5.56
N ILE A 76 -0.15 -15.55 4.86
CA ILE A 76 -0.13 -14.22 4.21
C ILE A 76 -0.49 -14.39 2.75
N VAL A 77 -1.36 -13.52 2.25
CA VAL A 77 -1.71 -13.45 0.83
C VAL A 77 -1.24 -12.11 0.26
N MET A 78 -0.33 -12.16 -0.71
CA MET A 78 -0.05 -11.03 -1.60
C MET A 78 -1.03 -11.06 -2.77
N ILE A 79 -1.68 -9.93 -3.06
CA ILE A 79 -2.58 -9.82 -4.20
C ILE A 79 -2.23 -8.59 -5.05
N GLY A 80 -2.24 -8.75 -6.37
CA GLY A 80 -1.93 -7.71 -7.34
C GLY A 80 -2.66 -7.91 -8.66
N ALA A 81 -2.56 -6.92 -9.54
CA ALA A 81 -2.96 -7.01 -10.96
C ALA A 81 -1.73 -7.01 -11.89
N SER A 82 -0.55 -7.01 -11.32
CA SER A 82 0.77 -7.23 -11.90
C SER A 82 1.66 -7.84 -10.83
N GLY A 83 2.77 -8.43 -11.22
CA GLY A 83 3.72 -9.09 -10.34
C GLY A 83 4.17 -10.42 -10.96
N ASP A 84 5.21 -11.01 -10.38
CA ASP A 84 5.80 -12.26 -10.84
C ASP A 84 6.41 -13.09 -9.69
N ALA A 85 7.20 -14.09 -10.05
CA ALA A 85 7.88 -14.94 -9.07
C ALA A 85 8.99 -14.22 -8.29
N GLU A 86 9.57 -13.15 -8.84
CA GLU A 86 10.60 -12.35 -8.18
C GLU A 86 9.96 -11.50 -7.08
N ASP A 87 8.84 -10.83 -7.36
CA ASP A 87 8.05 -10.11 -6.35
C ASP A 87 7.61 -11.02 -5.19
N HIS A 88 7.19 -12.26 -5.52
CA HIS A 88 6.85 -13.27 -4.50
C HIS A 88 8.06 -13.62 -3.63
N ALA A 89 9.22 -13.86 -4.23
CA ALA A 89 10.45 -14.22 -3.52
C ALA A 89 10.97 -13.06 -2.66
N GLU A 90 10.89 -11.82 -3.15
CA GLU A 90 11.26 -10.62 -2.41
C GLU A 90 10.40 -10.47 -1.15
N LEU A 91 9.08 -10.59 -1.29
CA LEU A 91 8.18 -10.50 -0.14
C LEU A 91 8.41 -11.65 0.85
N ALA A 92 8.60 -12.87 0.36
CA ALA A 92 8.90 -14.02 1.23
C ALA A 92 10.17 -13.78 2.07
N ALA A 93 11.22 -13.27 1.45
CA ALA A 93 12.46 -12.93 2.14
C ALA A 93 12.27 -11.80 3.17
N ALA A 94 11.48 -10.78 2.85
CA ALA A 94 11.24 -9.65 3.74
C ALA A 94 10.33 -9.97 4.93
N LEU A 95 9.35 -10.87 4.77
CA LEU A 95 8.46 -11.33 5.84
C LEU A 95 9.19 -12.23 6.86
N GLY A 96 10.21 -12.96 6.40
CA GLY A 96 10.86 -14.02 7.18
C GLY A 96 9.96 -15.24 7.36
N GLU A 97 10.07 -15.95 8.48
CA GLU A 97 9.31 -17.16 8.74
C GLU A 97 7.84 -16.87 9.04
N VAL A 98 6.96 -17.22 8.10
CA VAL A 98 5.50 -17.24 8.22
C VAL A 98 4.98 -18.62 7.81
N ALA A 99 3.78 -19.01 8.23
CA ALA A 99 3.24 -20.35 7.91
C ALA A 99 3.10 -20.57 6.40
N SER A 100 2.65 -19.56 5.67
CA SER A 100 2.69 -19.55 4.20
C SER A 100 2.64 -18.13 3.64
N LEU A 101 3.22 -17.95 2.46
CA LEU A 101 2.96 -16.83 1.57
C LEU A 101 2.32 -17.38 0.29
N GLU A 102 1.17 -16.87 -0.07
CA GLU A 102 0.49 -17.16 -1.33
C GLU A 102 0.36 -15.86 -2.12
N THR A 103 0.72 -15.88 -3.39
CA THR A 103 0.64 -14.71 -4.28
C THR A 103 -0.39 -14.96 -5.36
N LEU A 104 -1.28 -14.00 -5.55
CA LEU A 104 -2.35 -13.98 -6.55
C LEU A 104 -2.17 -12.76 -7.46
N VAL A 105 -1.91 -12.98 -8.75
CA VAL A 105 -1.83 -11.92 -9.76
C VAL A 105 -3.04 -12.02 -10.67
N LEU A 106 -4.02 -11.12 -10.50
CA LEU A 106 -5.29 -11.15 -11.22
C LEU A 106 -5.21 -10.32 -12.50
N HIS A 107 -5.41 -10.95 -13.66
CA HIS A 107 -5.25 -10.28 -14.96
C HIS A 107 -6.56 -9.76 -15.55
N ASP A 108 -7.70 -10.10 -14.95
CA ASP A 108 -9.01 -9.65 -15.39
C ASP A 108 -10.03 -9.59 -14.24
N ARG A 109 -11.21 -9.07 -14.53
CA ARG A 109 -12.30 -8.98 -13.57
C ARG A 109 -12.93 -10.34 -13.22
N ALA A 110 -12.89 -11.31 -14.13
CA ALA A 110 -13.50 -12.62 -13.90
C ALA A 110 -12.76 -13.39 -12.80
N SER A 111 -11.42 -13.24 -12.74
CA SER A 111 -10.59 -13.82 -11.69
C SER A 111 -10.96 -13.34 -10.28
N SER A 112 -11.56 -12.15 -10.15
CA SER A 112 -12.05 -11.62 -8.86
C SER A 112 -13.32 -12.31 -8.33
N SER A 113 -13.87 -13.26 -9.08
CA SER A 113 -14.97 -14.14 -8.67
C SER A 113 -14.57 -15.62 -8.72
N ASP A 114 -13.31 -15.93 -9.00
CA ASP A 114 -12.82 -17.31 -9.04
C ASP A 114 -12.88 -17.94 -7.65
N ALA A 115 -13.45 -19.14 -7.56
CA ALA A 115 -13.69 -19.82 -6.28
C ALA A 115 -12.39 -20.13 -5.51
N ARG A 116 -11.28 -20.42 -6.22
CA ARG A 116 -9.98 -20.70 -5.59
C ARG A 116 -9.34 -19.42 -5.08
N VAL A 117 -9.38 -18.32 -5.86
CA VAL A 117 -8.92 -16.99 -5.43
C VAL A 117 -9.63 -16.59 -4.14
N LEU A 118 -10.95 -16.70 -4.12
CA LEU A 118 -11.76 -16.38 -2.94
C LEU A 118 -11.46 -17.29 -1.75
N ALA A 119 -11.26 -18.60 -1.97
CA ALA A 119 -10.90 -19.54 -0.90
C ALA A 119 -9.52 -19.24 -0.30
N ILE A 120 -8.55 -18.78 -1.10
CA ILE A 120 -7.22 -18.35 -0.63
C ILE A 120 -7.35 -17.10 0.24
N LEU A 121 -8.03 -16.06 -0.25
CA LEU A 121 -8.23 -14.83 0.52
C LEU A 121 -9.04 -15.06 1.80
N ALA A 122 -10.01 -15.96 1.78
CA ALA A 122 -10.87 -16.24 2.93
C ALA A 122 -10.11 -16.80 4.15
N ARG A 123 -8.97 -17.47 3.95
CA ARG A 123 -8.15 -18.03 5.01
C ARG A 123 -6.92 -17.19 5.37
N ALA A 124 -6.74 -16.04 4.71
CA ALA A 124 -5.57 -15.18 4.94
C ALA A 124 -5.55 -14.62 6.37
N ASP A 125 -4.42 -14.72 7.05
CA ASP A 125 -4.14 -14.07 8.33
C ASP A 125 -3.51 -12.68 8.15
N GLY A 126 -3.05 -12.37 6.95
CA GLY A 126 -2.59 -11.05 6.48
C GLY A 126 -2.80 -10.91 4.98
N ILE A 127 -3.25 -9.72 4.51
CA ILE A 127 -3.42 -9.44 3.08
C ILE A 127 -2.54 -8.25 2.71
N PHE A 128 -1.63 -8.45 1.75
CA PHE A 128 -0.74 -7.41 1.24
C PHE A 128 -1.05 -7.11 -0.23
N ILE A 129 -1.39 -5.84 -0.52
CA ILE A 129 -1.70 -5.40 -1.88
C ILE A 129 -0.42 -4.86 -2.51
N HIS A 130 0.04 -5.53 -3.56
CA HIS A 130 1.27 -5.20 -4.27
C HIS A 130 1.17 -3.87 -5.04
N GLY A 131 2.30 -3.38 -5.54
CA GLY A 131 2.38 -2.25 -6.46
C GLY A 131 1.87 -2.61 -7.85
N GLY A 132 1.89 -1.65 -8.77
CA GLY A 132 1.52 -1.84 -10.17
C GLY A 132 0.67 -0.69 -10.71
N ASP A 133 -0.32 -0.99 -11.53
CA ASP A 133 -1.27 -0.01 -12.06
C ASP A 133 -2.60 -0.06 -11.29
N GLN A 134 -2.87 0.98 -10.49
CA GLN A 134 -4.11 1.07 -9.73
C GLN A 134 -5.37 1.11 -10.59
N ALA A 135 -5.28 1.49 -11.87
CA ALA A 135 -6.42 1.43 -12.78
C ALA A 135 -6.92 -0.01 -12.97
N ASN A 136 -6.01 -0.99 -12.98
CA ASN A 136 -6.37 -2.40 -13.05
C ASN A 136 -7.03 -2.87 -11.76
N TYR A 137 -6.58 -2.40 -10.59
CA TYR A 137 -7.26 -2.70 -9.32
C TYR A 137 -8.71 -2.20 -9.33
N VAL A 138 -8.94 -0.97 -9.79
CA VAL A 138 -10.30 -0.44 -9.94
C VAL A 138 -11.13 -1.26 -10.92
N ARG A 139 -10.59 -1.55 -12.13
CA ARG A 139 -11.29 -2.28 -13.18
C ARG A 139 -11.63 -3.71 -12.76
N PHE A 140 -10.70 -4.39 -12.09
CA PHE A 140 -10.83 -5.82 -11.81
C PHE A 140 -11.51 -6.08 -10.47
N TRP A 141 -11.32 -5.23 -9.44
CA TRP A 141 -11.76 -5.55 -8.08
C TRP A 141 -12.93 -4.75 -7.57
N LYS A 142 -13.11 -3.48 -8.00
CA LYS A 142 -14.21 -2.64 -7.48
C LYS A 142 -15.57 -3.29 -7.70
N GLY A 143 -16.35 -3.45 -6.61
CA GLY A 143 -17.66 -4.09 -6.63
C GLY A 143 -17.60 -5.57 -7.02
N THR A 144 -16.61 -6.31 -6.52
CA THR A 144 -16.46 -7.75 -6.73
C THR A 144 -16.25 -8.48 -5.39
N PRO A 145 -16.44 -9.81 -5.36
CA PRO A 145 -16.21 -10.61 -4.16
C PRO A 145 -14.79 -10.48 -3.56
N VAL A 146 -13.75 -10.16 -4.36
CA VAL A 146 -12.39 -9.92 -3.86
C VAL A 146 -12.37 -8.67 -2.96
N ALA A 147 -12.96 -7.55 -3.39
CA ALA A 147 -13.02 -6.33 -2.57
C ALA A 147 -13.82 -6.57 -1.29
N ASP A 148 -15.00 -7.19 -1.40
CA ASP A 148 -15.84 -7.54 -0.25
C ASP A 148 -15.10 -8.42 0.75
N LEU A 149 -14.27 -9.34 0.25
CA LEU A 149 -13.53 -10.28 1.07
C LEU A 149 -12.35 -9.62 1.79
N ILE A 150 -11.62 -8.72 1.12
CA ILE A 150 -10.55 -7.91 1.75
C ILE A 150 -11.15 -7.10 2.92
N GLU A 151 -12.27 -6.41 2.70
CA GLU A 151 -12.95 -5.66 3.75
C GLU A 151 -13.43 -6.55 4.90
N ARG A 152 -13.99 -7.70 4.58
CA ARG A 152 -14.45 -8.65 5.60
C ARG A 152 -13.30 -9.16 6.45
N ARG A 153 -12.19 -9.59 5.82
CA ARG A 153 -11.01 -10.06 6.54
C ARG A 153 -10.42 -8.98 7.44
N PHE A 154 -10.36 -7.72 6.94
CA PHE A 154 -9.94 -6.60 7.76
C PHE A 154 -10.85 -6.40 8.99
N ARG A 155 -12.17 -6.45 8.83
CA ARG A 155 -13.12 -6.36 9.96
C ARG A 155 -13.00 -7.51 10.95
N GLU A 156 -12.56 -8.67 10.51
CA GLU A 156 -12.27 -9.85 11.34
C GLU A 156 -10.91 -9.76 12.04
N GLY A 157 -10.17 -8.65 11.85
CA GLY A 157 -8.89 -8.39 12.51
C GLY A 157 -7.66 -8.85 11.71
N CYS A 158 -7.81 -9.30 10.47
CA CYS A 158 -6.70 -9.56 9.58
C CYS A 158 -6.01 -8.23 9.19
N PRO A 159 -4.69 -8.04 9.40
CA PRO A 159 -4.02 -6.83 8.93
C PRO A 159 -4.05 -6.75 7.42
N VAL A 160 -4.21 -5.53 6.91
CA VAL A 160 -4.14 -5.23 5.47
C VAL A 160 -2.99 -4.27 5.21
N GLY A 161 -2.16 -4.59 4.23
CA GLY A 161 -1.06 -3.73 3.79
C GLY A 161 -1.18 -3.38 2.32
N GLY A 162 -0.50 -2.30 1.91
CA GLY A 162 -0.38 -1.95 0.51
C GLY A 162 0.82 -1.06 0.24
N THR A 163 1.46 -1.28 -0.93
CA THR A 163 2.59 -0.49 -1.40
C THR A 163 2.29 0.16 -2.74
N SER A 164 2.78 1.40 -2.97
CA SER A 164 2.64 2.09 -4.25
C SER A 164 1.16 2.18 -4.71
N ALA A 165 0.80 1.54 -5.83
CA ALA A 165 -0.59 1.45 -6.29
C ALA A 165 -1.51 0.74 -5.29
N GLY A 166 -1.00 -0.24 -4.55
CA GLY A 166 -1.72 -0.92 -3.47
C GLY A 166 -2.06 0.03 -2.32
N LEU A 167 -1.14 0.95 -1.94
CA LEU A 167 -1.45 2.02 -0.99
C LEU A 167 -2.51 2.98 -1.56
N ALA A 168 -2.37 3.36 -2.83
CA ALA A 168 -3.23 4.38 -3.46
C ALA A 168 -4.72 4.01 -3.47
N ILE A 169 -5.05 2.71 -3.35
CA ILE A 169 -6.44 2.24 -3.33
C ILE A 169 -7.00 1.96 -1.94
N LEU A 170 -6.20 2.08 -0.87
CA LEU A 170 -6.68 1.75 0.50
C LEU A 170 -7.57 2.82 1.11
N GLY A 171 -7.47 4.08 0.67
CA GLY A 171 -8.30 5.17 1.15
C GLY A 171 -9.80 4.97 0.82
N GLU A 172 -10.69 5.68 1.54
CA GLU A 172 -12.11 5.73 1.18
C GLU A 172 -12.32 6.27 -0.24
N TRP A 173 -11.44 7.18 -0.66
CA TRP A 173 -11.30 7.63 -2.04
C TRP A 173 -9.93 7.24 -2.57
N ALA A 174 -9.87 6.92 -3.84
CA ALA A 174 -8.65 6.58 -4.55
C ALA A 174 -8.45 7.44 -5.80
N TYR A 175 -7.20 7.77 -6.11
CA TYR A 175 -6.85 8.21 -7.46
C TYR A 175 -6.74 6.98 -8.36
N GLY A 176 -7.69 6.85 -9.30
CA GLY A 176 -7.85 5.63 -10.10
C GLY A 176 -6.89 5.50 -11.29
N SER A 177 -6.22 6.59 -11.72
CA SER A 177 -5.37 6.58 -12.94
C SER A 177 -6.06 6.01 -14.19
N MET A 178 -7.37 6.22 -14.30
CA MET A 178 -8.22 5.56 -15.32
C MET A 178 -8.04 6.10 -16.73
N ASP A 179 -7.32 7.21 -16.89
CA ASP A 179 -7.08 7.91 -18.16
C ASP A 179 -5.75 7.49 -18.85
N GLY A 180 -5.20 6.37 -18.45
CA GLY A 180 -4.04 5.75 -19.11
C GLY A 180 -2.66 6.28 -18.69
N GLY A 181 -2.58 7.05 -17.60
CA GLY A 181 -1.31 7.57 -17.09
C GLY A 181 -1.36 8.04 -15.65
N SER A 182 -0.21 8.32 -15.07
CA SER A 182 -0.10 8.89 -13.73
C SER A 182 -0.12 10.42 -13.82
N LEU A 183 -1.20 11.06 -13.36
CA LEU A 183 -1.33 12.51 -13.31
C LEU A 183 -0.16 13.15 -12.57
N THR A 184 0.47 14.13 -13.17
CA THR A 184 1.45 14.99 -12.51
C THR A 184 0.77 16.11 -11.72
N SER A 185 1.50 16.71 -10.77
CA SER A 185 1.02 17.91 -10.07
C SER A 185 0.74 19.07 -11.02
N ALA A 186 1.59 19.27 -12.04
CA ALA A 186 1.42 20.34 -13.02
C ALA A 186 0.14 20.19 -13.82
N GLU A 187 -0.16 18.98 -14.31
CA GLU A 187 -1.41 18.70 -15.04
C GLU A 187 -2.65 18.92 -14.17
N GLY A 188 -2.66 18.37 -12.94
CA GLY A 188 -3.79 18.54 -12.04
C GLY A 188 -4.01 19.99 -11.62
N LEU A 189 -2.93 20.76 -11.38
CA LEU A 189 -3.02 22.19 -11.06
C LEU A 189 -3.46 23.03 -12.25
N HIS A 190 -3.10 22.64 -13.48
CA HIS A 190 -3.52 23.32 -14.69
C HIS A 190 -5.00 23.07 -14.99
N ASP A 191 -5.47 21.83 -14.88
CA ASP A 191 -6.88 21.46 -15.11
C ASP A 191 -7.42 20.55 -14.01
N PRO A 192 -7.95 21.12 -12.91
CA PRO A 192 -8.44 20.35 -11.77
C PRO A 192 -9.68 19.50 -12.07
N LEU A 193 -10.38 19.74 -13.17
CA LEU A 193 -11.51 18.95 -13.66
C LEU A 193 -11.17 18.14 -14.91
N GLY A 194 -9.90 18.13 -15.30
CA GLY A 194 -9.43 17.41 -16.48
C GLY A 194 -9.61 15.90 -16.39
N PRO A 195 -9.59 15.21 -17.54
CA PRO A 195 -9.83 13.76 -17.62
C PRO A 195 -8.82 12.94 -16.82
N GLY A 196 -7.59 13.43 -16.65
CA GLY A 196 -6.56 12.78 -15.84
C GLY A 196 -6.86 12.75 -14.34
N VAL A 197 -7.75 13.60 -13.83
CA VAL A 197 -8.13 13.64 -12.41
C VAL A 197 -9.26 12.63 -12.17
N THR A 198 -8.93 11.35 -12.19
CA THR A 198 -9.88 10.25 -12.02
C THR A 198 -9.98 9.83 -10.55
N LEU A 199 -10.98 10.34 -9.83
CA LEU A 199 -11.23 10.03 -8.43
C LEU A 199 -12.32 8.95 -8.31
N VAL A 200 -12.04 7.92 -7.54
CA VAL A 200 -12.89 6.74 -7.38
C VAL A 200 -13.28 6.60 -5.92
N GLY A 201 -14.55 6.72 -5.62
CA GLY A 201 -15.14 6.37 -4.34
C GLY A 201 -15.75 4.98 -4.36
N ASP A 202 -16.23 4.52 -3.20
CA ASP A 202 -16.96 3.26 -3.06
C ASP A 202 -16.18 2.06 -3.64
N PHE A 203 -14.90 1.95 -3.22
CA PHE A 203 -14.02 0.86 -3.66
C PHE A 203 -13.64 -0.05 -2.49
N LEU A 204 -12.91 0.44 -1.50
CA LEU A 204 -12.59 -0.28 -0.27
C LEU A 204 -13.02 0.54 0.95
N HIS A 205 -13.63 -0.13 1.94
CA HIS A 205 -14.14 0.51 3.15
C HIS A 205 -13.40 0.03 4.39
N LEU A 206 -12.15 0.48 4.52
CA LEU A 206 -11.32 0.22 5.70
C LEU A 206 -11.60 1.32 6.74
N ALA A 207 -12.30 0.98 7.82
CA ALA A 207 -12.83 1.94 8.79
C ALA A 207 -11.83 3.01 9.28
N PRO A 208 -10.52 2.71 9.56
CA PRO A 208 -9.57 3.73 9.96
C PRO A 208 -9.22 4.74 8.84
N LEU A 209 -9.46 4.40 7.58
CA LEU A 209 -9.21 5.27 6.41
C LEU A 209 -10.47 5.97 5.90
N LYS A 210 -11.57 5.96 6.67
CA LYS A 210 -12.75 6.76 6.36
C LYS A 210 -12.41 8.24 6.35
N GLY A 211 -12.84 8.96 5.30
CA GLY A 211 -12.51 10.36 5.08
C GLY A 211 -11.06 10.61 4.64
N VAL A 212 -10.38 9.58 4.13
CA VAL A 212 -8.98 9.68 3.67
C VAL A 212 -8.87 9.31 2.20
N ILE A 213 -8.05 10.07 1.46
CA ILE A 213 -7.48 9.68 0.17
C ILE A 213 -5.97 9.48 0.34
N THR A 214 -5.45 8.34 -0.07
CA THR A 214 -4.02 8.00 0.04
C THR A 214 -3.28 8.28 -1.27
N ASP A 215 -2.01 8.70 -1.18
CA ASP A 215 -1.10 8.85 -2.32
C ASP A 215 0.29 8.33 -1.97
N SER A 216 0.98 7.75 -2.94
CA SER A 216 2.27 7.08 -2.80
C SER A 216 3.38 7.82 -3.53
N HIS A 217 4.66 7.41 -3.40
CA HIS A 217 5.82 8.03 -4.05
C HIS A 217 5.81 9.56 -3.95
N PHE A 218 5.42 10.08 -2.79
CA PHE A 218 4.82 11.40 -2.69
C PHE A 218 5.80 12.54 -2.99
N ALA A 219 6.79 12.75 -2.13
CA ALA A 219 7.76 13.82 -2.32
C ALA A 219 8.70 13.57 -3.51
N PRO A 220 9.29 12.36 -3.71
CA PRO A 220 10.19 12.09 -4.82
C PRO A 220 9.57 12.36 -6.20
N ARG A 221 8.27 12.15 -6.36
CA ARG A 221 7.56 12.41 -7.62
C ARG A 221 6.78 13.73 -7.64
N GLY A 222 7.02 14.61 -6.66
CA GLY A 222 6.40 15.94 -6.59
C GLY A 222 4.87 15.91 -6.56
N ARG A 223 4.26 14.95 -5.87
CA ARG A 223 2.80 14.68 -5.92
C ARG A 223 1.94 15.58 -5.05
N LEU A 224 2.54 16.52 -4.31
CA LEU A 224 1.81 17.44 -3.44
C LEU A 224 0.71 18.20 -4.18
N GLY A 225 1.01 18.77 -5.35
CA GLY A 225 0.06 19.56 -6.12
C GLY A 225 -1.16 18.75 -6.55
N ARG A 226 -0.97 17.50 -7.01
CA ARG A 226 -2.10 16.64 -7.42
C ARG A 226 -2.98 16.26 -6.21
N LEU A 227 -2.37 15.93 -5.06
CA LEU A 227 -3.14 15.60 -3.85
C LEU A 227 -3.93 16.81 -3.33
N MET A 228 -3.38 18.03 -3.43
CA MET A 228 -4.11 19.26 -3.13
C MET A 228 -5.34 19.43 -4.03
N VAL A 229 -5.20 19.14 -5.33
CA VAL A 229 -6.32 19.14 -6.28
C VAL A 229 -7.36 18.09 -5.90
N PHE A 230 -6.95 16.88 -5.57
CA PHE A 230 -7.88 15.78 -5.22
C PHE A 230 -8.73 16.15 -4.01
N VAL A 231 -8.13 16.59 -2.91
CA VAL A 231 -8.88 16.95 -1.69
C VAL A 231 -9.78 18.17 -1.89
N ALA A 232 -9.32 19.16 -2.66
CA ALA A 232 -10.12 20.34 -2.94
C ALA A 232 -11.31 20.03 -3.86
N ARG A 233 -11.12 19.20 -4.89
CA ARG A 233 -12.17 18.75 -5.80
C ARG A 233 -13.23 17.93 -5.06
N LEU A 234 -12.81 16.94 -4.28
CA LEU A 234 -13.74 16.13 -3.48
C LEU A 234 -14.53 17.00 -2.49
N ALA A 235 -13.89 17.96 -1.83
CA ALA A 235 -14.60 18.91 -0.96
C ALA A 235 -15.62 19.75 -1.70
N ALA A 236 -15.30 20.23 -2.92
CA ALA A 236 -16.23 20.99 -3.76
C ALA A 236 -17.41 20.14 -4.27
N GLU A 237 -17.22 18.83 -4.43
CA GLU A 237 -18.24 17.86 -4.80
C GLU A 237 -19.08 17.36 -3.60
N GLY A 238 -18.81 17.86 -2.38
CA GLY A 238 -19.54 17.48 -1.17
C GLY A 238 -18.98 16.25 -0.44
N HIS A 239 -17.79 15.79 -0.80
CA HIS A 239 -17.08 14.65 -0.24
C HIS A 239 -15.76 15.11 0.43
N PRO A 240 -15.78 15.88 1.53
CA PRO A 240 -14.56 16.36 2.14
C PRO A 240 -13.72 15.20 2.71
N VAL A 241 -12.50 15.07 2.22
CA VAL A 241 -11.52 14.08 2.67
C VAL A 241 -10.20 14.75 3.00
N THR A 242 -9.38 14.09 3.81
CA THR A 242 -7.99 14.49 4.08
C THR A 242 -7.04 13.60 3.29
N GLY A 243 -6.09 14.22 2.59
CA GLY A 243 -5.03 13.49 1.88
C GLY A 243 -3.95 12.97 2.82
N LEU A 244 -3.47 11.77 2.56
CA LEU A 244 -2.29 11.17 3.20
C LEU A 244 -1.30 10.75 2.12
N GLY A 245 -0.25 11.55 1.91
CA GLY A 245 0.85 11.24 1.00
C GLY A 245 1.98 10.56 1.75
N ILE A 246 2.51 9.45 1.22
CA ILE A 246 3.64 8.71 1.81
C ILE A 246 4.77 8.65 0.78
N ASP A 247 6.00 8.97 1.23
CA ASP A 247 7.18 8.99 0.35
C ASP A 247 7.66 7.60 -0.01
N GLU A 248 8.50 7.53 -1.05
CA GLU A 248 9.26 6.33 -1.38
C GLU A 248 10.15 5.92 -0.19
N GLU A 249 10.33 4.62 -0.01
CA GLU A 249 11.11 4.00 1.08
C GLU A 249 10.66 4.44 2.47
N ALA A 250 9.40 4.86 2.59
CA ALA A 250 8.75 5.23 3.84
C ALA A 250 7.40 4.52 3.98
N GLY A 251 6.94 4.43 5.22
CA GLY A 251 5.66 3.81 5.53
C GLY A 251 5.07 4.27 6.86
N VAL A 252 3.84 3.87 7.08
CA VAL A 252 3.13 4.05 8.36
C VAL A 252 2.66 2.69 8.84
N LEU A 253 3.15 2.28 10.00
CA LEU A 253 2.75 1.06 10.71
C LEU A 253 1.63 1.42 11.66
N VAL A 254 0.40 1.02 11.36
CA VAL A 254 -0.81 1.43 12.09
C VAL A 254 -1.36 0.24 12.88
N GLY A 255 -1.34 0.37 14.21
CA GLY A 255 -1.94 -0.63 15.10
C GLY A 255 -3.46 -0.70 15.00
N SER A 256 -4.06 -1.70 15.63
CA SER A 256 -5.52 -1.88 15.72
C SER A 256 -6.24 -0.73 16.47
N ASP A 257 -5.51 0.07 17.22
CA ASP A 257 -5.98 1.29 17.88
C ASP A 257 -6.08 2.51 16.94
N GLY A 258 -5.67 2.36 15.68
CA GLY A 258 -5.67 3.43 14.68
C GLY A 258 -4.53 4.43 14.82
N VAL A 259 -3.54 4.15 15.68
CA VAL A 259 -2.32 4.97 15.82
C VAL A 259 -1.23 4.40 14.93
N GLY A 260 -0.64 5.24 14.10
CA GLY A 260 0.43 4.89 13.19
C GLY A 260 1.78 5.51 13.55
N ARG A 261 2.85 4.74 13.39
CA ARG A 261 4.24 5.21 13.49
C ARG A 261 4.85 5.30 12.09
N VAL A 262 5.46 6.43 11.80
CA VAL A 262 6.18 6.65 10.53
C VAL A 262 7.56 6.00 10.60
N VAL A 263 7.89 5.20 9.59
CA VAL A 263 9.19 4.53 9.41
C VAL A 263 9.76 4.87 8.04
N SER A 264 11.08 4.90 7.89
CA SER A 264 11.71 5.17 6.59
C SER A 264 13.18 4.71 6.57
N ARG A 265 13.66 4.30 5.39
CA ARG A 265 15.09 3.99 5.12
C ARG A 265 15.90 5.23 4.76
N ASN A 266 15.29 6.20 4.09
CA ASN A 266 15.98 7.34 3.46
C ASN A 266 15.66 8.70 4.11
N GLY A 267 14.94 8.72 5.25
CA GLY A 267 14.49 9.96 5.91
C GLY A 267 13.19 10.54 5.34
N GLY A 268 12.52 9.80 4.45
CA GLY A 268 11.17 10.12 3.98
C GLY A 268 10.14 10.12 5.12
N GLY A 269 8.90 10.43 4.79
CA GLY A 269 7.85 10.51 5.81
C GLY A 269 6.44 10.51 5.23
N ALA A 270 5.50 10.98 6.04
CA ALA A 270 4.10 11.13 5.67
C ALA A 270 3.67 12.60 5.67
N THR A 271 2.80 12.98 4.75
CA THR A 271 2.25 14.33 4.64
C THR A 271 0.73 14.30 4.70
N ILE A 272 0.15 15.05 5.63
CA ILE A 272 -1.29 15.23 5.77
C ILE A 272 -1.70 16.50 5.03
N VAL A 273 -2.70 16.39 4.16
CA VAL A 273 -3.22 17.44 3.30
C VAL A 273 -4.74 17.55 3.51
N PRO A 274 -5.21 18.33 4.48
CA PRO A 274 -6.64 18.58 4.66
C PRO A 274 -7.20 19.46 3.54
N PRO A 275 -8.52 19.54 3.37
CA PRO A 275 -9.13 20.50 2.45
C PRO A 275 -8.71 21.95 2.78
N PRO A 276 -8.53 22.81 1.75
CA PRO A 276 -8.18 24.21 1.98
C PRO A 276 -9.36 25.01 2.53
N ALA A 277 -9.08 26.20 3.08
CA ALA A 277 -10.12 27.12 3.52
C ALA A 277 -11.00 27.60 2.35
N THR A 278 -10.40 27.83 1.16
CA THR A 278 -11.10 28.16 -0.08
C THR A 278 -10.37 27.58 -1.27
N ALA A 279 -11.11 27.14 -2.29
CA ALA A 279 -10.54 26.68 -3.55
C ALA A 279 -11.39 27.13 -4.77
N VAL A 280 -10.73 27.30 -5.89
CA VAL A 280 -11.36 27.45 -7.21
C VAL A 280 -11.12 26.17 -7.99
N VAL A 281 -12.17 25.37 -8.10
CA VAL A 281 -12.20 24.11 -8.88
C VAL A 281 -13.27 24.30 -9.96
N ALA A 282 -12.86 24.72 -11.16
CA ALA A 282 -13.78 25.06 -12.24
C ALA A 282 -13.17 24.71 -13.60
N ALA A 283 -14.04 24.31 -14.55
CA ALA A 283 -13.62 23.97 -15.90
C ALA A 283 -12.94 25.17 -16.60
N GLY A 284 -11.84 24.89 -17.30
CA GLY A 284 -11.06 25.88 -18.02
C GLY A 284 -10.37 26.92 -17.14
N ARG A 285 -10.22 26.64 -15.86
CA ARG A 285 -9.48 27.50 -14.92
C ARG A 285 -8.39 26.70 -14.21
N GLU A 286 -7.21 27.30 -14.15
CA GLU A 286 -6.13 26.79 -13.31
C GLU A 286 -6.56 26.75 -11.83
N PHE A 287 -6.10 25.73 -11.14
CA PHE A 287 -6.37 25.55 -9.73
C PHE A 287 -5.81 26.72 -8.90
N ALA A 288 -6.63 27.22 -8.00
CA ALA A 288 -6.20 28.20 -7.01
C ALA A 288 -6.86 27.88 -5.66
N ALA A 289 -6.11 27.99 -4.59
CA ALA A 289 -6.61 27.71 -3.25
C ALA A 289 -5.85 28.52 -2.20
N ARG A 290 -6.48 28.76 -1.05
CA ARG A 290 -5.85 29.42 0.09
C ARG A 290 -6.04 28.63 1.37
N GLY A 291 -5.02 28.70 2.21
CA GLY A 291 -5.08 28.18 3.56
C GLY A 291 -5.03 26.66 3.64
N PHE A 292 -4.25 25.98 2.77
CA PHE A 292 -3.87 24.60 3.03
C PHE A 292 -2.97 24.53 4.28
N VAL A 293 -3.37 23.77 5.26
CA VAL A 293 -2.60 23.53 6.48
C VAL A 293 -1.90 22.16 6.35
N LEU A 294 -0.76 22.16 5.68
CA LEU A 294 0.01 20.93 5.42
C LEU A 294 0.77 20.52 6.68
N THR A 295 0.73 19.23 7.00
CA THR A 295 1.50 18.69 8.13
C THR A 295 2.41 17.57 7.66
N ARG A 296 3.71 17.76 7.80
CA ARG A 296 4.75 16.77 7.50
C ARG A 296 5.13 16.04 8.78
N ILE A 297 5.15 14.71 8.75
CA ILE A 297 5.57 13.83 9.84
C ILE A 297 6.81 13.08 9.38
N THR A 298 7.90 13.18 10.12
CA THR A 298 9.17 12.52 9.81
C THR A 298 9.27 11.16 10.49
N THR A 299 10.27 10.39 10.11
CA THR A 299 10.58 9.08 10.72
C THR A 299 10.61 9.14 12.24
N GLY A 300 10.00 8.15 12.88
CA GLY A 300 9.81 8.08 14.34
C GLY A 300 8.61 8.88 14.85
N GLY A 301 8.04 9.76 14.03
CA GLY A 301 6.79 10.46 14.36
C GLY A 301 5.57 9.56 14.29
N SER A 302 4.46 10.06 14.82
CA SER A 302 3.21 9.31 14.88
C SER A 302 2.00 10.14 14.44
N LEU A 303 0.97 9.42 14.02
CA LEU A 303 -0.32 9.99 13.61
C LEU A 303 -1.48 9.12 14.08
N ALA A 304 -2.66 9.71 14.18
CA ALA A 304 -3.92 8.98 14.29
C ALA A 304 -4.63 9.02 12.94
N LEU A 305 -5.29 7.92 12.54
CA LEU A 305 -6.04 7.88 11.29
C LEU A 305 -7.47 8.41 11.41
N SER A 306 -8.10 8.27 12.55
CA SER A 306 -9.51 8.66 12.72
C SER A 306 -9.70 9.55 13.97
N PRO A 307 -9.77 10.88 13.83
CA PRO A 307 -9.53 11.66 12.61
C PRO A 307 -8.04 11.69 12.23
N LEU A 308 -7.75 11.79 10.92
CA LEU A 308 -6.36 11.84 10.45
C LEU A 308 -5.67 13.12 10.94
N ARG A 309 -4.66 12.96 11.80
CA ARG A 309 -3.87 14.05 12.39
C ARG A 309 -2.53 13.57 12.91
N ALA A 310 -1.54 14.45 12.90
CA ALA A 310 -0.25 14.18 13.52
C ALA A 310 -0.38 14.16 15.06
N LEU A 311 0.43 13.33 15.69
CA LEU A 311 0.56 13.22 17.15
C LEU A 311 1.94 13.67 17.64
N SER A 312 3.00 13.39 16.88
CA SER A 312 4.38 13.76 17.26
C SER A 312 5.28 13.96 16.03
N GLN A 313 6.42 14.62 16.24
CA GLN A 313 7.47 14.88 15.22
C GLN A 313 6.92 15.42 13.90
N ALA A 314 6.08 16.45 14.02
CA ALA A 314 5.39 17.04 12.89
C ALA A 314 5.74 18.52 12.73
N THR A 315 5.85 18.95 11.47
CA THR A 315 5.97 20.35 11.09
C THR A 315 4.76 20.74 10.27
N THR A 316 4.14 21.87 10.65
CA THR A 316 2.96 22.38 9.94
C THR A 316 3.32 23.66 9.18
N THR A 317 2.85 23.75 7.94
CA THR A 317 3.05 24.91 7.07
C THR A 317 1.74 25.28 6.40
N VAL A 318 1.45 26.60 6.31
CA VAL A 318 0.29 27.09 5.57
C VAL A 318 0.72 27.50 4.17
N VAL A 319 0.00 26.98 3.15
CA VAL A 319 0.35 27.19 1.74
C VAL A 319 -0.87 27.68 0.96
N ASP A 320 -0.62 28.63 0.07
CA ASP A 320 -1.57 29.04 -0.96
C ASP A 320 -1.11 28.54 -2.33
N VAL A 321 -2.06 28.11 -3.16
CA VAL A 321 -1.83 27.81 -4.57
C VAL A 321 -2.35 28.96 -5.41
N ARG A 322 -1.51 29.52 -6.29
CA ARG A 322 -1.87 30.66 -7.13
C ARG A 322 -1.69 30.30 -8.61
N ARG A 323 -2.78 30.35 -9.39
CA ARG A 323 -2.76 30.19 -10.84
C ARG A 323 -1.96 28.96 -11.29
N GLY A 324 -2.31 27.80 -10.83
CA GLY A 324 -1.64 26.54 -11.25
C GLY A 324 -0.19 26.37 -10.82
N ALA A 325 0.36 27.32 -10.03
CA ALA A 325 1.74 27.19 -9.54
C ALA A 325 1.80 26.21 -8.39
N ALA A 326 2.62 25.15 -8.56
CA ALA A 326 2.91 24.21 -7.49
C ALA A 326 3.55 24.93 -6.29
N PRO A 327 3.12 24.65 -5.05
CA PRO A 327 3.82 25.15 -3.89
C PRO A 327 5.26 24.60 -3.85
N PRO A 328 6.21 25.33 -3.24
CA PRO A 328 7.57 24.82 -3.09
C PRO A 328 7.54 23.46 -2.38
N VAL A 329 8.34 22.54 -2.88
CA VAL A 329 8.58 21.24 -2.22
C VAL A 329 9.18 21.53 -0.86
N TRP A 330 8.83 20.73 0.14
CA TRP A 330 9.42 20.83 1.47
C TRP A 330 10.95 20.89 1.39
N PRO A 331 11.60 21.79 2.13
CA PRO A 331 13.04 21.88 2.17
C PRO A 331 13.68 20.60 2.69
#